data_1013a2cabec4c133a73767f111bb5f11
#
_entry.id   1013a2cabec4c133a73767f111bb5f11
#
_cell.length_a   1.000
_cell.length_b   1.000
_cell.length_c   1.000
_cell.angle_alpha   90.00
_cell.angle_beta   90.00
_cell.angle_gamma   90.00
#
_symmetry.space_group_name_H-M   'P 1'
#
loop_
_entity.id
_entity.type
_entity.pdbx_description
1 polymer ?
#
loop_
_entity_poly.entity_id
_entity_poly.type
_entity_poly.pdbx_seq_one_letter_code
_entity_poly.pdbx_strand_id
1 'polypeptide(L)'
;MEAKFIAAWQKNRNTAAIFGVRMRPVEADALKQAKRILAGSRLSDGFNDLAAKGQLKLSLEALVISKEFTGLFTDEEANEALNRLLEAGYRF
;
A
#
# COMPACT_ATOMS: atom_id res chain seq x y z
N MET A 1 12.27 8.83 8.37
CA MET A 1 11.78 7.81 7.44
C MET A 1 10.27 7.68 7.43
N GLU A 2 9.62 7.73 8.58
CA GLU A 2 8.15 7.69 8.65
C GLU A 2 7.50 8.87 7.92
N ALA A 3 8.08 10.06 8.00
CA ALA A 3 7.55 11.22 7.31
C ALA A 3 7.56 11.03 5.79
N LYS A 4 8.59 10.39 5.26
CA LYS A 4 8.65 10.06 3.83
C LYS A 4 7.60 9.01 3.44
N PHE A 5 7.36 8.05 4.33
CA PHE A 5 6.33 7.03 4.12
C PHE A 5 4.95 7.67 4.04
N ILE A 6 4.63 8.57 4.98
CA ILE A 6 3.36 9.30 4.98
C ILE A 6 3.19 10.08 3.68
N ALA A 7 4.21 10.83 3.29
CA ALA A 7 4.17 11.64 2.08
C ALA A 7 4.00 10.79 0.83
N ALA A 8 4.70 9.66 0.75
CA ALA A 8 4.58 8.75 -0.38
C ALA A 8 3.18 8.12 -0.47
N TRP A 9 2.62 7.72 0.66
CA TRP A 9 1.28 7.15 0.69
C TRP A 9 0.23 8.17 0.30
N GLN A 10 0.33 9.40 0.81
CA GLN A 10 -0.56 10.50 0.43
C GLN A 10 -0.46 10.83 -1.06
N LYS A 11 0.75 10.84 -1.59
CA LYS A 11 0.98 11.07 -3.02
C LYS A 11 0.31 9.99 -3.85
N ASN A 12 0.48 8.73 -3.47
CA ASN A 12 -0.15 7.60 -4.17
C ASN A 12 -1.67 7.67 -4.09
N ARG A 13 -2.21 8.08 -2.93
CA ARG A 13 -3.65 8.27 -2.77
C ARG A 13 -4.16 9.35 -3.72
N ASN A 14 -3.44 10.46 -3.82
CA ASN A 14 -3.84 11.55 -4.71
C ASN A 14 -3.77 11.12 -6.18
N THR A 15 -2.73 10.37 -6.54
CA THR A 15 -2.60 9.85 -7.91
C THR A 15 -3.70 8.84 -8.21
N ALA A 16 -4.04 7.97 -7.26
CA ALA A 16 -5.11 7.00 -7.43
C ALA A 16 -6.46 7.70 -7.69
N ALA A 17 -6.69 8.83 -7.06
CA ALA A 17 -7.92 9.60 -7.28
C ALA A 17 -8.06 10.07 -8.73
N ILE A 18 -6.96 10.34 -9.42
CA ILE A 18 -6.97 10.71 -10.84
C ILE A 18 -7.53 9.56 -11.69
N PHE A 19 -7.30 8.31 -11.26
CA PHE A 19 -7.83 7.13 -11.93
C PHE A 19 -9.22 6.74 -11.42
N GLY A 20 -9.84 7.58 -10.58
CA GLY A 20 -11.16 7.32 -10.03
C GLY A 20 -11.16 6.33 -8.87
N VAL A 21 -10.01 6.04 -8.29
CA VAL A 21 -9.89 5.11 -7.16
C VAL A 21 -9.89 5.89 -5.85
N ARG A 22 -10.80 5.52 -4.96
CA ARG A 22 -10.86 6.11 -3.62
C ARG A 22 -10.09 5.27 -2.64
N MET A 23 -9.18 5.91 -1.91
CA MET A 23 -8.43 5.29 -0.85
C MET A 23 -8.72 6.03 0.45
N ARG A 24 -8.72 5.29 1.57
CA ARG A 24 -8.94 5.88 2.89
C ARG A 24 -7.87 6.94 3.18
N PRO A 25 -8.23 8.05 3.84
CA PRO A 25 -7.23 9.06 4.23
C PRO A 25 -6.11 8.46 5.05
N VAL A 26 -4.89 8.96 4.81
CA VAL A 26 -3.72 8.54 5.58
C VAL A 26 -3.76 9.25 6.93
N GLU A 27 -3.73 8.47 8.02
CA GLU A 27 -3.77 8.99 9.38
C GLU A 27 -2.41 9.55 9.79
N ALA A 28 -2.40 10.38 10.84
CA ALA A 28 -1.14 10.91 11.37
C ALA A 28 -0.19 9.80 11.80
N ASP A 29 -0.72 8.70 12.31
CA ASP A 29 0.05 7.51 12.68
C ASP A 29 0.00 6.49 11.55
N ALA A 30 0.52 6.89 10.39
CA ALA A 30 0.43 6.11 9.17
C ALA A 30 1.07 4.74 9.29
N LEU A 31 2.19 4.63 10.00
CA LEU A 31 2.88 3.35 10.15
C LEU A 31 2.02 2.34 10.91
N LYS A 32 1.38 2.75 12.00
CA LYS A 32 0.43 1.88 12.71
C LYS A 32 -0.78 1.53 11.86
N GLN A 33 -1.28 2.50 11.11
CA GLN A 33 -2.39 2.26 10.19
C GLN A 33 -2.04 1.18 9.17
N ALA A 34 -0.86 1.29 8.56
CA ALA A 34 -0.39 0.31 7.57
C ALA A 34 -0.24 -1.08 8.20
N LYS A 35 0.35 -1.16 9.39
CA LYS A 35 0.55 -2.43 10.09
C LYS A 35 -0.77 -3.11 10.46
N ARG A 36 -1.78 -2.32 10.87
CA ARG A 36 -3.12 -2.86 11.13
C ARG A 36 -3.77 -3.44 9.87
N ILE A 37 -3.60 -2.75 8.75
CA ILE A 37 -4.15 -3.21 7.47
C ILE A 37 -3.50 -4.54 7.07
N LEU A 38 -2.19 -4.65 7.21
CA LEU A 38 -1.47 -5.87 6.85
C LEU A 38 -1.78 -7.03 7.80
N ALA A 39 -2.05 -6.73 9.07
CA ALA A 39 -2.41 -7.76 10.06
C ALA A 39 -3.85 -8.26 9.88
N GLY A 40 -4.69 -7.51 9.19
CA GLY A 40 -6.07 -7.90 8.93
C GLY A 40 -6.19 -8.86 7.76
N SER A 41 -7.37 -9.41 7.57
CA SER A 41 -7.65 -10.34 6.46
C SER A 41 -8.08 -9.63 5.19
N ARG A 42 -8.30 -8.31 5.25
CA ARG A 42 -8.77 -7.54 4.10
C ARG A 42 -7.62 -6.86 3.39
N LEU A 43 -7.78 -6.71 2.07
CA LEU A 43 -6.86 -5.92 1.26
C LEU A 43 -7.01 -4.43 1.62
N SER A 44 -5.99 -3.63 1.32
CA SER A 44 -6.07 -2.19 1.56
C SER A 44 -7.18 -1.56 0.71
N ASP A 45 -7.69 -0.41 1.16
CA ASP A 45 -8.72 0.31 0.42
C ASP A 45 -8.25 0.64 -0.99
N GLY A 46 -9.10 0.35 -1.97
CA GLY A 46 -8.82 0.64 -3.36
C GLY A 46 -7.94 -0.40 -4.05
N PHE A 47 -7.45 -1.42 -3.34
CA PHE A 47 -6.54 -2.42 -3.92
C PHE A 47 -7.13 -3.07 -5.16
N ASN A 48 -8.35 -3.58 -5.08
CA ASN A 48 -9.00 -4.26 -6.21
C ASN A 48 -9.24 -3.31 -7.37
N ASP A 49 -9.62 -2.07 -7.09
CA ASP A 49 -9.83 -1.06 -8.13
C ASP A 49 -8.52 -0.71 -8.82
N LEU A 50 -7.43 -0.61 -8.06
CA LEU A 50 -6.11 -0.36 -8.64
C LEU A 50 -5.66 -1.54 -9.49
N ALA A 51 -5.94 -2.76 -9.06
CA ALA A 51 -5.63 -3.95 -9.85
C ALA A 51 -6.38 -3.94 -11.18
N ALA A 52 -7.67 -3.60 -11.15
CA ALA A 52 -8.49 -3.54 -12.35
C ALA A 52 -7.99 -2.48 -13.34
N LYS A 53 -7.37 -1.42 -12.85
CA LYS A 53 -6.86 -0.33 -13.69
C LYS A 53 -5.38 -0.48 -14.04
N GLY A 54 -4.75 -1.58 -13.61
CA GLY A 54 -3.32 -1.80 -13.87
C GLY A 54 -2.42 -0.85 -13.09
N GLN A 55 -2.88 -0.35 -11.94
CA GLN A 55 -2.18 0.64 -11.13
C GLN A 55 -1.85 0.15 -9.73
N LEU A 56 -1.59 -1.16 -9.57
CA LEU A 56 -1.25 -1.73 -8.26
C LEU A 56 -0.01 -1.11 -7.62
N LYS A 57 0.86 -0.49 -8.42
CA LYS A 57 2.03 0.25 -7.90
C LYS A 57 1.64 1.38 -6.95
N LEU A 58 0.39 1.82 -6.97
CA LEU A 58 -0.11 2.88 -6.09
C LEU A 58 -0.70 2.34 -4.78
N SER A 59 -0.80 1.02 -4.64
CA SER A 59 -1.39 0.41 -3.44
C SER A 59 -0.46 0.54 -2.24
N LEU A 60 -1.04 0.43 -1.04
CA LEU A 60 -0.26 0.36 0.20
C LEU A 60 0.72 -0.81 0.14
N GLU A 61 0.26 -1.95 -0.34
CA GLU A 61 1.08 -3.16 -0.42
C GLU A 61 2.34 -2.93 -1.25
N ALA A 62 2.22 -2.26 -2.40
CA ALA A 62 3.37 -1.95 -3.24
C ALA A 62 4.34 -1.00 -2.53
N LEU A 63 3.82 -0.06 -1.75
CA LEU A 63 4.63 0.87 -0.99
C LEU A 63 5.42 0.15 0.11
N VAL A 64 4.79 -0.81 0.78
CA VAL A 64 5.40 -1.57 1.87
C VAL A 64 6.63 -2.35 1.39
N ILE A 65 6.57 -2.93 0.18
CA ILE A 65 7.67 -3.73 -0.36
C ILE A 65 8.71 -2.91 -1.10
N SER A 66 8.53 -1.60 -1.22
CA SER A 66 9.53 -0.76 -1.88
C SER A 66 10.82 -0.73 -1.05
N LYS A 67 11.96 -0.67 -1.73
CA LYS A 67 13.26 -0.65 -1.05
C LYS A 67 13.40 0.48 -0.05
N GLU A 68 12.74 1.59 -0.32
CA GLU A 68 12.82 2.78 0.53
C GLU A 68 12.21 2.55 1.91
N PHE A 69 11.19 1.69 2.01
CA PHE A 69 10.40 1.55 3.23
C PHE A 69 10.43 0.16 3.87
N THR A 70 11.16 -0.79 3.28
CA THR A 70 11.20 -2.16 3.84
C THR A 70 11.71 -2.20 5.27
N GLY A 71 12.59 -1.28 5.65
CA GLY A 71 13.11 -1.20 7.02
C GLY A 71 12.08 -0.81 8.07
N LEU A 72 10.91 -0.33 7.67
CA LEU A 72 9.84 0.06 8.58
C LEU A 72 8.90 -1.10 8.92
N PHE A 73 9.02 -2.22 8.23
CA PHE A 73 8.09 -3.35 8.36
C PHE A 73 8.86 -4.62 8.70
N THR A 74 8.17 -5.54 9.37
CA THR A 74 8.73 -6.87 9.64
C THR A 74 8.71 -7.71 8.35
N ASP A 75 9.48 -8.79 8.35
CA ASP A 75 9.49 -9.73 7.23
C ASP A 75 8.09 -10.31 6.98
N GLU A 76 7.36 -10.60 8.05
CA GLU A 76 5.99 -11.12 7.94
C GLU A 76 5.06 -10.11 7.27
N GLU A 77 5.17 -8.83 7.64
CA GLU A 77 4.37 -7.78 7.05
C GLU A 77 4.71 -7.59 5.57
N ALA A 78 6.00 -7.58 5.25
CA ALA A 78 6.45 -7.45 3.87
C ALA A 78 6.01 -8.64 3.02
N ASN A 79 6.09 -9.87 3.57
CA ASN A 79 5.66 -11.06 2.86
C ASN A 79 4.15 -11.05 2.63
N GLU A 80 3.37 -10.58 3.59
CA GLU A 80 1.91 -10.46 3.42
C GLU A 80 1.60 -9.51 2.27
N ALA A 81 2.26 -8.35 2.23
CA ALA A 81 2.07 -7.37 1.16
C ALA A 81 2.46 -7.97 -0.20
N LEU A 82 3.60 -8.65 -0.25
CA LEU A 82 4.07 -9.29 -1.48
C LEU A 82 3.09 -10.35 -1.98
N ASN A 83 2.59 -11.20 -1.09
CA ASN A 83 1.64 -12.26 -1.46
C ASN A 83 0.36 -11.66 -2.02
N ARG A 84 -0.16 -10.60 -1.42
CA ARG A 84 -1.36 -9.92 -1.92
C ARG A 84 -1.16 -9.42 -3.36
N LEU A 85 0.03 -8.85 -3.62
CA LEU A 85 0.37 -8.34 -4.95
C LEU A 85 0.50 -9.47 -5.97
N LEU A 86 1.19 -10.56 -5.61
CA LEU A 86 1.39 -11.69 -6.50
C LEU A 86 0.06 -12.38 -6.84
N GLU A 87 -0.83 -12.53 -5.87
CA GLU A 87 -2.15 -13.11 -6.09
C GLU A 87 -2.99 -12.25 -7.02
N ALA A 88 -2.77 -10.93 -7.02
CA ALA A 88 -3.47 -10.01 -7.90
C ALA A 88 -2.83 -9.90 -9.28
N GLY A 89 -1.74 -10.63 -9.53
CA GLY A 89 -1.06 -10.61 -10.82
C GLY A 89 -0.06 -9.48 -11.00
N TYR A 90 0.34 -8.82 -9.92
CA TYR A 90 1.32 -7.74 -10.01
C TYR A 90 2.67 -8.29 -10.44
N ARG A 91 3.33 -7.59 -11.36
CA ARG A 91 4.65 -7.96 -11.88
C ARG A 91 5.68 -6.90 -11.53
N PHE A 92 6.82 -7.37 -11.09
CA PHE A 92 7.94 -6.52 -10.70
C PHE A 92 8.90 -6.29 -11.85
#